data_c401de519fc54904aec2f5f5b1782323
#
_entry.id   c401de519fc54904aec2f5f5b1782323
#
_cell.length_a   1.000
_cell.length_b   1.000
_cell.length_c   1.000
_cell.angle_alpha   90.00
_cell.angle_beta   90.00
_cell.angle_gamma   90.00
#
_symmetry.space_group_name_H-M   'P 1'
#
loop_
_entity.id
_entity.type
_entity.pdbx_description
1 polymer ?
#
loop_
_entity_poly.entity_id
_entity_poly.type
_entity_poly.pdbx_seq_one_letter_code
_entity_poly.pdbx_strand_id
1 'polypeptide(L)'
;MKKVLFLVLVLAITAGMLCGCGQQNSQGSAKKEAVEIYITVPVLSCDCVADPEMDMTSKFIEKAWNQFAAQYDKYEVSLRDNRVRNFEQTAYQENIPDTYGTENCPDLTFGGYFAISGYIYDGHVIPLDDIITEEIRSDFSEATWAQSQGSNGKTYLMPFYSLQNIVCYNKALFRQCGLEEYIAEEEVIQHWSLEDWEIILSTLAEKLPEFHYPMMMYAKNNQGDTHTMVQLRCMGSSFFDENGLFNLNTPEGIAALQWIKDNYDKGYYPNHCENLEIAECTEMFMNGQLAIYVWNSALATSMEGLDLGYVNFPGATEYGANSNWITGFMAFDNGNEKKIEVVKAFLKYLYETPELMDLSTGGQPCSISVNERWADKLPLGQELAANEKYAVNFTANNPNWAGVRQAFWPHIQKLLAGEETAQEAAAGLDQDCNAAILSVTRTLHE
;
A
#
# COMPACT_ATOMS: atom_id res chain seq x y z
N MET A 1 51.89 -37.08 39.96
CA MET A 1 53.37 -37.16 39.89
C MET A 1 53.86 -36.20 38.86
N LYS A 2 54.78 -35.32 39.32
CA LYS A 2 55.78 -34.50 38.61
C LYS A 2 55.18 -33.42 37.62
N LYS A 3 55.09 -32.09 38.03
CA LYS A 3 56.14 -31.09 38.26
C LYS A 3 57.16 -30.98 37.14
N VAL A 4 57.22 -29.76 36.52
CA VAL A 4 58.33 -28.82 36.47
C VAL A 4 58.00 -27.81 35.35
N LEU A 5 57.72 -26.55 35.49
CA LEU A 5 58.41 -25.31 35.95
C LEU A 5 59.74 -25.04 35.17
N PHE A 6 59.84 -23.90 34.54
CA PHE A 6 61.00 -22.98 34.39
C PHE A 6 60.78 -22.04 33.21
N LEU A 7 60.94 -20.82 33.19
CA LEU A 7 61.51 -19.65 33.85
C LEU A 7 61.95 -18.67 32.74
N VAL A 8 61.54 -17.50 32.89
CA VAL A 8 61.99 -16.18 32.41
C VAL A 8 63.39 -16.09 31.82
N LEU A 9 63.57 -15.36 30.70
CA LEU A 9 64.73 -14.51 30.50
C LEU A 9 64.39 -13.22 29.76
N VAL A 10 64.57 -12.11 30.45
CA VAL A 10 64.65 -10.73 29.95
C VAL A 10 66.10 -10.49 29.52
N LEU A 11 66.28 -9.88 28.35
CA LEU A 11 67.51 -9.11 28.10
C LEU A 11 67.23 -7.98 27.11
N ALA A 12 67.38 -6.77 27.61
CA ALA A 12 67.47 -5.56 26.80
C ALA A 12 68.87 -5.39 26.24
N ILE A 13 69.00 -4.94 25.03
CA ILE A 13 70.22 -4.27 24.55
C ILE A 13 69.84 -3.08 23.68
N THR A 14 70.36 -1.96 24.07
CA THR A 14 70.23 -0.62 23.51
C THR A 14 71.18 -0.36 22.34
N ALA A 15 70.76 0.57 21.50
CA ALA A 15 71.51 1.55 20.73
C ALA A 15 72.00 1.18 19.34
N GLY A 16 71.58 2.01 18.40
CA GLY A 16 72.12 2.16 17.07
C GLY A 16 71.34 3.15 16.23
N MET A 17 71.52 4.48 16.46
CA MET A 17 71.07 5.52 15.52
C MET A 17 71.75 5.35 14.19
N LEU A 18 70.98 5.46 13.10
CA LEU A 18 71.42 6.10 11.85
C LEU A 18 70.20 6.55 11.03
N CYS A 19 70.21 7.80 10.66
CA CYS A 19 69.27 8.55 9.88
C CYS A 19 68.92 7.87 8.54
N GLY A 20 67.62 7.81 8.24
CA GLY A 20 67.11 7.60 6.89
C GLY A 20 65.80 8.37 6.78
N CYS A 21 65.84 9.63 6.30
CA CYS A 21 64.69 10.37 5.89
C CYS A 21 63.98 9.65 4.75
N GLY A 22 62.86 9.02 5.07
CA GLY A 22 61.86 8.58 4.12
C GLY A 22 60.52 9.07 4.66
N GLN A 23 60.06 10.23 4.23
CA GLN A 23 58.72 10.75 4.47
C GLN A 23 57.74 9.84 3.69
N GLN A 24 57.33 8.74 4.27
CA GLN A 24 56.09 8.10 3.88
C GLN A 24 54.96 8.95 4.43
N ASN A 25 54.36 9.77 3.57
CA ASN A 25 53.03 10.31 3.77
C ASN A 25 52.07 9.11 3.87
N SER A 26 51.91 8.56 5.05
CA SER A 26 50.68 7.88 5.40
C SER A 26 49.60 8.98 5.50
N GLN A 27 48.95 9.27 4.39
CA GLN A 27 47.64 9.87 4.44
C GLN A 27 46.77 8.86 5.25
N GLY A 28 46.68 9.06 6.55
CA GLY A 28 45.65 8.47 7.37
C GLY A 28 44.34 8.94 6.76
N SER A 29 43.62 8.05 6.11
CA SER A 29 42.22 8.33 5.75
C SER A 29 41.52 8.70 7.04
N ALA A 30 41.05 9.94 7.15
CA ALA A 30 40.26 10.38 8.28
C ALA A 30 39.12 9.34 8.42
N LYS A 31 38.98 8.76 9.61
CA LYS A 31 37.92 7.79 9.85
C LYS A 31 36.61 8.49 9.54
N LYS A 32 35.84 7.95 8.61
CA LYS A 32 34.52 8.46 8.28
C LYS A 32 33.64 8.50 9.55
N GLU A 33 32.82 9.48 9.65
CA GLU A 33 31.84 9.56 10.76
C GLU A 33 30.79 8.49 10.54
N ALA A 34 30.42 7.77 11.61
CA ALA A 34 29.42 6.72 11.56
C ALA A 34 27.99 7.31 11.67
N VAL A 35 27.10 6.86 10.78
CA VAL A 35 25.68 7.24 10.77
C VAL A 35 24.85 5.96 10.70
N GLU A 36 24.08 5.71 11.77
CA GLU A 36 23.16 4.58 11.83
C GLU A 36 21.76 5.01 11.42
N ILE A 37 21.15 4.27 10.49
CA ILE A 37 19.81 4.53 9.96
C ILE A 37 18.82 3.46 10.46
N TYR A 38 17.66 3.91 10.91
CA TYR A 38 16.57 3.06 11.34
C TYR A 38 15.48 3.00 10.25
N ILE A 39 15.43 1.89 9.52
CA ILE A 39 14.42 1.63 8.49
C ILE A 39 13.40 0.63 9.03
N THR A 40 12.14 0.97 8.88
CA THR A 40 11.03 0.14 9.36
C THR A 40 10.04 -0.14 8.21
N VAL A 41 9.45 -1.33 8.23
CA VAL A 41 8.45 -1.74 7.24
C VAL A 41 7.38 -2.61 7.90
N PRO A 42 6.15 -2.62 7.37
CA PRO A 42 5.18 -3.66 7.74
C PRO A 42 5.66 -5.02 7.23
N VAL A 43 5.25 -6.09 7.91
CA VAL A 43 5.42 -7.45 7.39
C VAL A 43 4.50 -7.59 6.17
N LEU A 44 5.10 -7.50 4.99
CA LEU A 44 4.42 -7.69 3.71
C LEU A 44 5.22 -8.69 2.89
N SER A 45 4.57 -9.78 2.50
CA SER A 45 5.05 -10.60 1.40
C SER A 45 4.90 -9.85 0.09
N CYS A 46 5.79 -10.09 -0.83
CA CYS A 46 5.69 -9.59 -2.19
C CYS A 46 6.23 -10.66 -3.15
N ASP A 47 5.50 -10.91 -4.23
CA ASP A 47 5.93 -11.84 -5.27
C ASP A 47 6.70 -11.06 -6.34
N CYS A 48 7.94 -10.67 -6.02
CA CYS A 48 8.74 -9.86 -6.92
C CYS A 48 9.09 -10.65 -8.20
N VAL A 49 8.48 -10.28 -9.31
CA VAL A 49 8.67 -10.95 -10.61
C VAL A 49 10.09 -10.80 -11.14
N ALA A 50 10.72 -9.66 -10.89
CA ALA A 50 12.10 -9.40 -11.32
C ALA A 50 13.13 -10.19 -10.51
N ASP A 51 12.83 -10.51 -9.25
CA ASP A 51 13.71 -11.25 -8.35
C ASP A 51 12.90 -12.07 -7.33
N PRO A 52 12.61 -13.33 -7.62
CA PRO A 52 11.80 -14.20 -6.75
C PRO A 52 12.40 -14.47 -5.35
N GLU A 53 13.69 -14.14 -5.11
CA GLU A 53 14.27 -14.22 -3.77
C GLU A 53 13.81 -13.06 -2.88
N MET A 54 13.28 -12.01 -3.47
CA MET A 54 12.72 -10.83 -2.79
C MET A 54 11.23 -11.05 -2.46
N ASP A 55 10.95 -12.08 -1.67
CA ASP A 55 9.61 -12.49 -1.26
C ASP A 55 9.02 -11.67 -0.10
N MET A 56 9.80 -10.73 0.43
CA MET A 56 9.43 -9.82 1.53
C MET A 56 9.92 -8.41 1.27
N THR A 57 9.12 -7.42 1.61
CA THR A 57 9.48 -6.00 1.49
C THR A 57 10.81 -5.66 2.16
N SER A 58 11.07 -6.20 3.34
CA SER A 58 12.34 -5.97 4.03
C SER A 58 13.56 -6.47 3.25
N LYS A 59 13.44 -7.59 2.54
CA LYS A 59 14.56 -8.16 1.78
C LYS A 59 15.00 -7.28 0.62
N PHE A 60 14.06 -6.75 -0.16
CA PHE A 60 14.43 -5.88 -1.26
C PHE A 60 15.03 -4.55 -0.77
N ILE A 61 14.54 -4.00 0.35
CA ILE A 61 15.10 -2.78 0.93
C ILE A 61 16.51 -3.05 1.48
N GLU A 62 16.73 -4.19 2.14
CA GLU A 62 18.08 -4.59 2.58
C GLU A 62 19.04 -4.78 1.41
N LYS A 63 18.59 -5.38 0.30
CA LYS A 63 19.38 -5.51 -0.92
C LYS A 63 19.78 -4.15 -1.48
N ALA A 64 18.83 -3.24 -1.61
CA ALA A 64 19.08 -1.87 -2.09
C ALA A 64 20.01 -1.11 -1.14
N TRP A 65 19.77 -1.20 0.18
CA TRP A 65 20.63 -0.56 1.18
C TRP A 65 22.06 -1.06 1.14
N ASN A 66 22.28 -2.37 1.03
CA ASN A 66 23.63 -2.96 1.01
C ASN A 66 24.41 -2.50 -0.23
N GLN A 67 23.75 -2.37 -1.38
CA GLN A 67 24.39 -1.84 -2.59
C GLN A 67 24.72 -0.35 -2.44
N PHE A 68 23.82 0.44 -1.88
CA PHE A 68 24.07 1.84 -1.58
C PHE A 68 25.24 2.01 -0.59
N ALA A 69 25.19 1.34 0.55
CA ALA A 69 26.19 1.46 1.61
C ALA A 69 27.60 1.08 1.14
N ALA A 70 27.72 0.11 0.22
CA ALA A 70 29.00 -0.33 -0.33
C ALA A 70 29.72 0.75 -1.15
N GLN A 71 29.00 1.73 -1.70
CA GLN A 71 29.58 2.77 -2.56
C GLN A 71 29.44 4.18 -1.95
N TYR A 72 28.66 4.36 -0.90
CA TYR A 72 28.49 5.66 -0.26
C TYR A 72 29.77 6.05 0.51
N ASP A 73 30.34 7.18 0.15
CA ASP A 73 31.69 7.54 0.59
C ASP A 73 31.74 8.69 1.61
N LYS A 74 30.62 9.42 1.84
CA LYS A 74 30.60 10.57 2.73
C LYS A 74 30.63 10.18 4.21
N TYR A 75 29.86 9.17 4.60
CA TYR A 75 29.78 8.64 5.96
C TYR A 75 30.02 7.12 5.98
N GLU A 76 30.35 6.55 7.14
CA GLU A 76 30.27 5.11 7.38
C GLU A 76 28.83 4.78 7.80
N VAL A 77 28.02 4.26 6.88
CA VAL A 77 26.59 4.05 7.09
C VAL A 77 26.27 2.60 7.48
N SER A 78 25.31 2.43 8.39
CA SER A 78 24.81 1.13 8.80
C SER A 78 23.32 1.17 9.09
N LEU A 79 22.65 0.01 9.04
CA LEU A 79 21.30 -0.13 9.58
C LEU A 79 21.34 -0.41 11.06
N ARG A 80 20.37 0.09 11.81
CA ARG A 80 20.14 -0.29 13.20
C ARG A 80 19.92 -1.81 13.28
N ASP A 81 20.56 -2.47 14.22
CA ASP A 81 20.55 -3.94 14.37
C ASP A 81 20.99 -4.70 13.08
N ASN A 82 21.68 -4.04 12.16
CA ASN A 82 22.10 -4.56 10.86
C ASN A 82 20.98 -5.14 9.98
N ARG A 83 19.77 -4.59 10.10
CA ARG A 83 18.61 -5.06 9.31
C ARG A 83 17.52 -4.00 9.16
N VAL A 84 16.63 -4.21 8.22
CA VAL A 84 15.32 -3.53 8.15
C VAL A 84 14.39 -4.16 9.18
N ARG A 85 13.70 -3.34 9.95
CA ARG A 85 12.83 -3.80 11.03
C ARG A 85 11.42 -4.07 10.52
N ASN A 86 10.94 -5.31 10.68
CA ASN A 86 9.57 -5.70 10.35
C ASN A 86 8.64 -5.53 11.56
N PHE A 87 7.42 -5.04 11.30
CA PHE A 87 6.34 -4.91 12.28
C PHE A 87 5.04 -5.47 11.72
N GLU A 88 4.14 -5.93 12.57
CA GLU A 88 2.79 -6.28 12.14
C GLU A 88 2.10 -5.05 11.53
N GLN A 89 1.49 -5.23 10.36
CA GLN A 89 1.08 -4.13 9.48
C GLN A 89 0.15 -3.12 10.16
N THR A 90 -0.88 -3.58 10.86
CA THR A 90 -1.89 -2.70 11.45
C THR A 90 -1.34 -1.94 12.65
N ALA A 91 -0.69 -2.64 13.59
CA ALA A 91 -0.12 -2.03 14.77
C ALA A 91 1.02 -1.05 14.45
N TYR A 92 1.77 -1.31 13.38
CA TYR A 92 2.92 -0.50 13.02
C TYR A 92 2.53 0.91 12.55
N GLN A 93 1.59 1.01 11.63
CA GLN A 93 1.20 2.30 11.03
C GLN A 93 0.47 3.20 12.04
N GLU A 94 -0.29 2.60 12.94
CA GLU A 94 -1.00 3.31 14.00
C GLU A 94 -0.07 3.79 15.12
N ASN A 95 1.09 3.13 15.32
CA ASN A 95 1.99 3.39 16.45
C ASN A 95 3.20 4.28 16.07
N ILE A 96 3.47 4.58 14.81
CA ILE A 96 4.55 5.51 14.45
C ILE A 96 4.39 6.87 15.13
N PRO A 97 3.21 7.50 15.19
CA PRO A 97 3.01 8.77 15.87
C PRO A 97 3.47 8.76 17.35
N ASP A 98 3.29 7.66 18.05
CA ASP A 98 3.72 7.51 19.45
C ASP A 98 5.24 7.50 19.62
N THR A 99 5.99 7.35 18.53
CA THR A 99 7.46 7.31 18.55
C THR A 99 8.11 8.66 18.25
N TYR A 100 7.34 9.66 17.83
CA TYR A 100 7.90 10.98 17.47
C TYR A 100 8.74 11.60 18.58
N GLY A 101 9.90 12.15 18.19
CA GLY A 101 10.85 12.75 19.14
C GLY A 101 11.61 11.74 20.00
N THR A 102 11.48 10.46 19.75
CA THR A 102 12.23 9.40 20.44
C THR A 102 13.21 8.70 19.50
N GLU A 103 14.13 7.91 20.06
CA GLU A 103 15.03 7.06 19.26
C GLU A 103 14.31 5.95 18.48
N ASN A 104 13.05 5.67 18.80
CA ASN A 104 12.24 4.66 18.13
C ASN A 104 11.47 5.22 16.90
N CYS A 105 11.52 6.53 16.67
CA CYS A 105 11.01 7.10 15.43
C CYS A 105 11.88 6.62 14.27
N PRO A 106 11.32 6.03 13.22
CA PRO A 106 12.11 5.61 12.07
C PRO A 106 12.72 6.82 11.35
N ASP A 107 13.89 6.62 10.74
CA ASP A 107 14.47 7.58 9.81
C ASP A 107 13.82 7.46 8.43
N LEU A 108 13.42 6.23 8.06
CA LEU A 108 12.75 5.88 6.82
C LEU A 108 11.74 4.77 7.07
N THR A 109 10.56 4.89 6.49
CA THR A 109 9.60 3.80 6.42
C THR A 109 9.17 3.52 4.99
N PHE A 110 8.77 2.27 4.73
CA PHE A 110 8.08 1.88 3.52
C PHE A 110 6.66 1.48 3.90
N GLY A 111 5.67 2.02 3.21
CA GLY A 111 4.28 1.75 3.56
C GLY A 111 3.28 2.30 2.58
N GLY A 112 2.02 1.98 2.83
CA GLY A 112 0.92 2.41 2.00
C GLY A 112 0.54 3.88 2.21
N TYR A 113 0.11 4.50 1.14
CA TYR A 113 -0.35 5.87 1.08
C TYR A 113 -1.40 6.25 2.15
N PHE A 114 -2.24 5.33 2.57
CA PHE A 114 -3.29 5.57 3.57
C PHE A 114 -2.77 6.01 4.96
N ALA A 115 -1.50 5.72 5.28
CA ALA A 115 -0.89 6.16 6.54
C ALA A 115 -0.22 7.54 6.43
N ILE A 116 0.15 7.95 5.21
CA ILE A 116 0.97 9.13 4.94
C ILE A 116 0.29 10.42 5.31
N SER A 117 -0.98 10.56 4.97
CA SER A 117 -1.69 11.81 5.21
C SER A 117 -1.62 12.21 6.68
N GLY A 118 -1.79 11.25 7.61
CA GLY A 118 -1.60 11.49 9.04
C GLY A 118 -0.21 12.00 9.37
N TYR A 119 0.84 11.32 8.89
CA TYR A 119 2.23 11.72 9.17
C TYR A 119 2.59 13.10 8.60
N ILE A 120 2.05 13.47 7.42
CA ILE A 120 2.23 14.80 6.84
C ILE A 120 1.60 15.86 7.74
N TYR A 121 0.36 15.62 8.20
CA TYR A 121 -0.35 16.56 9.07
C TYR A 121 0.24 16.67 10.45
N ASP A 122 0.85 15.62 10.97
CA ASP A 122 1.61 15.64 12.21
C ASP A 122 2.91 16.43 12.09
N GLY A 123 3.36 16.72 10.85
CA GLY A 123 4.54 17.53 10.56
C GLY A 123 5.86 16.83 10.82
N HIS A 124 5.90 15.50 10.87
CA HIS A 124 7.10 14.72 11.16
C HIS A 124 7.76 14.07 9.94
N VAL A 125 7.11 14.10 8.77
CA VAL A 125 7.72 13.68 7.50
C VAL A 125 8.33 14.87 6.78
N ILE A 126 9.45 14.63 6.08
CA ILE A 126 10.16 15.66 5.35
C ILE A 126 9.79 15.64 3.86
N PRO A 127 9.75 16.79 3.20
CA PRO A 127 9.57 16.86 1.75
C PRO A 127 10.80 16.30 1.02
N LEU A 128 10.53 15.63 -0.11
CA LEU A 128 11.52 14.90 -0.91
C LEU A 128 11.74 15.53 -2.29
N ASP A 129 11.16 16.71 -2.56
CA ASP A 129 11.23 17.37 -3.88
C ASP A 129 12.66 17.63 -4.34
N ASP A 130 13.60 17.86 -3.42
CA ASP A 130 15.01 18.14 -3.70
C ASP A 130 15.80 16.94 -4.24
N ILE A 131 15.28 15.72 -4.10
CA ILE A 131 15.89 14.50 -4.69
C ILE A 131 15.20 14.04 -5.97
N ILE A 132 14.04 14.63 -6.32
CA ILE A 132 13.28 14.28 -7.52
C ILE A 132 13.83 15.03 -8.71
N THR A 133 14.68 14.36 -9.49
CA THR A 133 15.19 14.90 -10.76
C THR A 133 14.11 14.89 -11.84
N GLU A 134 14.32 15.60 -12.95
CA GLU A 134 13.41 15.57 -14.10
C GLU A 134 13.24 14.14 -14.64
N GLU A 135 14.31 13.34 -14.59
CA GLU A 135 14.32 11.95 -15.02
C GLU A 135 13.42 11.07 -14.12
N ILE A 136 13.55 11.22 -12.80
CA ILE A 136 12.66 10.55 -11.86
C ILE A 136 11.22 11.04 -12.05
N ARG A 137 11.01 12.35 -12.18
CA ARG A 137 9.66 12.92 -12.30
C ARG A 137 8.92 12.39 -13.53
N SER A 138 9.59 12.32 -14.67
CA SER A 138 8.99 11.90 -15.94
C SER A 138 8.69 10.38 -16.01
N ASP A 139 9.24 9.58 -15.09
CA ASP A 139 9.00 8.13 -15.03
C ASP A 139 7.74 7.72 -14.23
N PHE A 140 6.96 8.71 -13.77
CA PHE A 140 5.72 8.46 -13.02
C PHE A 140 4.58 9.33 -13.56
N SER A 141 3.35 8.83 -13.47
CA SER A 141 2.18 9.58 -13.91
C SER A 141 1.88 10.78 -12.99
N GLU A 142 1.25 11.82 -13.54
CA GLU A 142 0.76 12.96 -12.74
C GLU A 142 -0.22 12.52 -11.64
N ALA A 143 -1.02 11.47 -11.89
CA ALA A 143 -1.93 10.91 -10.91
C ALA A 143 -1.17 10.27 -9.72
N THR A 144 -0.07 9.58 -10.00
CA THR A 144 0.83 9.01 -8.99
C THR A 144 1.47 10.12 -8.14
N TRP A 145 1.99 11.18 -8.77
CA TRP A 145 2.55 12.32 -8.05
C TRP A 145 1.51 13.05 -7.21
N ALA A 146 0.30 13.27 -7.74
CA ALA A 146 -0.78 13.91 -6.99
C ALA A 146 -1.13 13.16 -5.71
N GLN A 147 -1.09 11.81 -5.74
CA GLN A 147 -1.28 10.98 -4.55
C GLN A 147 -0.09 10.99 -3.59
N SER A 148 1.08 11.41 -4.02
CA SER A 148 2.32 11.43 -3.23
C SER A 148 2.56 12.77 -2.52
N GLN A 149 1.70 13.76 -2.76
CA GLN A 149 1.84 15.13 -2.27
C GLN A 149 0.92 15.42 -1.08
N GLY A 150 1.38 16.33 -0.22
CA GLY A 150 0.53 16.96 0.77
C GLY A 150 -0.28 18.12 0.17
N SER A 151 -1.19 18.71 0.95
CA SER A 151 -2.01 19.85 0.51
C SER A 151 -1.22 21.11 0.18
N ASN A 152 0.06 21.19 0.57
CA ASN A 152 0.99 22.27 0.20
C ASN A 152 1.70 22.02 -1.15
N GLY A 153 1.37 20.94 -1.86
CA GLY A 153 1.95 20.56 -3.14
C GLY A 153 3.37 19.99 -3.07
N LYS A 154 3.93 19.80 -1.87
CA LYS A 154 5.24 19.14 -1.69
C LYS A 154 5.07 17.64 -1.69
N THR A 155 6.07 16.94 -2.24
CA THR A 155 6.10 15.46 -2.30
C THR A 155 6.67 14.88 -1.01
N TYR A 156 5.94 13.99 -0.37
CA TYR A 156 6.33 13.34 0.89
C TYR A 156 6.45 11.81 0.77
N LEU A 157 5.90 11.22 -0.28
CA LEU A 157 6.05 9.81 -0.62
C LEU A 157 6.85 9.66 -1.91
N MET A 158 7.88 8.85 -1.89
CA MET A 158 8.49 8.33 -3.12
C MET A 158 7.72 7.08 -3.54
N PRO A 159 6.88 7.14 -4.61
CA PRO A 159 6.02 6.03 -5.00
C PRO A 159 6.84 4.88 -5.58
N PHE A 160 6.52 3.63 -5.21
CA PHE A 160 7.29 2.47 -5.66
C PHE A 160 6.41 1.49 -6.45
N TYR A 161 5.37 0.95 -5.81
CA TYR A 161 4.35 0.17 -6.50
C TYR A 161 2.95 0.53 -6.00
N SER A 162 1.93 0.12 -6.74
CA SER A 162 0.54 0.31 -6.38
C SER A 162 -0.20 -1.02 -6.31
N LEU A 163 -1.34 -1.02 -5.62
CA LEU A 163 -2.27 -2.13 -5.55
C LEU A 163 -3.65 -1.61 -5.96
N GLN A 164 -4.02 -1.85 -7.21
CA GLN A 164 -5.39 -1.59 -7.66
C GLN A 164 -6.29 -2.73 -7.17
N ASN A 165 -7.34 -2.38 -6.44
CA ASN A 165 -8.38 -3.31 -6.05
C ASN A 165 -9.47 -3.28 -7.13
N ILE A 166 -9.48 -4.28 -7.97
CA ILE A 166 -10.53 -4.59 -8.93
C ILE A 166 -11.35 -5.76 -8.44
N VAL A 167 -12.31 -6.19 -9.22
CA VAL A 167 -13.13 -7.37 -8.95
C VAL A 167 -12.65 -8.53 -9.82
N CYS A 168 -12.59 -9.73 -9.26
CA CYS A 168 -12.49 -10.97 -10.03
C CYS A 168 -13.77 -11.79 -9.90
N TYR A 169 -14.02 -12.64 -10.90
CA TYR A 169 -15.12 -13.59 -10.89
C TYR A 169 -14.64 -14.98 -11.30
N ASN A 170 -15.28 -16.00 -10.73
CA ASN A 170 -14.98 -17.40 -11.03
C ASN A 170 -15.70 -17.81 -12.32
N LYS A 171 -14.95 -17.96 -13.42
CA LYS A 171 -15.49 -18.34 -14.74
C LYS A 171 -16.21 -19.68 -14.73
N ALA A 172 -15.78 -20.64 -13.89
CA ALA A 172 -16.44 -21.93 -13.77
C ALA A 172 -17.86 -21.80 -13.20
N LEU A 173 -18.06 -20.99 -12.16
CA LEU A 173 -19.39 -20.70 -11.61
C LEU A 173 -20.26 -19.93 -12.58
N PHE A 174 -19.69 -18.99 -13.35
CA PHE A 174 -20.40 -18.27 -14.40
C PHE A 174 -20.91 -19.23 -15.48
N ARG A 175 -20.05 -20.14 -16.00
CA ARG A 175 -20.48 -21.18 -16.97
C ARG A 175 -21.56 -22.08 -16.39
N GLN A 176 -21.41 -22.52 -15.13
CA GLN A 176 -22.42 -23.34 -14.45
C GLN A 176 -23.78 -22.65 -14.40
N CYS A 177 -23.80 -21.33 -14.29
CA CYS A 177 -25.01 -20.52 -14.20
C CYS A 177 -25.52 -20.03 -15.56
N GLY A 178 -24.84 -20.32 -16.68
CA GLY A 178 -25.24 -19.91 -18.03
C GLY A 178 -24.99 -18.42 -18.29
N LEU A 179 -23.86 -17.91 -17.77
CA LEU A 179 -23.41 -16.52 -17.92
C LEU A 179 -22.17 -16.44 -18.83
N GLU A 180 -22.05 -17.34 -19.82
CA GLU A 180 -20.90 -17.41 -20.73
C GLU A 180 -20.71 -16.12 -21.51
N GLU A 181 -21.77 -15.39 -21.80
CA GLU A 181 -21.71 -14.12 -22.53
C GLU A 181 -20.96 -13.01 -21.79
N TYR A 182 -20.83 -13.11 -20.45
CA TYR A 182 -20.10 -12.17 -19.62
C TYR A 182 -18.64 -12.59 -19.37
N ILE A 183 -18.22 -13.75 -19.88
CA ILE A 183 -16.86 -14.27 -19.71
C ILE A 183 -15.94 -13.72 -20.79
N ALA A 184 -14.90 -12.98 -20.41
CA ALA A 184 -13.81 -12.68 -21.32
C ALA A 184 -12.88 -13.89 -21.46
N GLU A 185 -12.56 -14.29 -22.69
CA GLU A 185 -11.60 -15.34 -22.98
C GLU A 185 -10.15 -14.88 -22.75
N GLU A 186 -9.88 -13.61 -22.99
CA GLU A 186 -8.59 -12.96 -22.75
C GLU A 186 -8.48 -12.43 -21.32
N GLU A 187 -7.27 -12.24 -20.84
CA GLU A 187 -7.01 -11.59 -19.55
C GLU A 187 -7.14 -10.07 -19.69
N VAL A 188 -8.38 -9.59 -19.61
CA VAL A 188 -8.74 -8.17 -19.70
C VAL A 188 -9.56 -7.75 -18.50
N ILE A 189 -9.49 -6.47 -18.14
CA ILE A 189 -10.38 -5.87 -17.12
C ILE A 189 -11.64 -5.39 -17.83
N GLN A 190 -12.72 -6.14 -17.64
CA GLN A 190 -14.01 -5.84 -18.25
C GLN A 190 -14.70 -4.64 -17.59
N HIS A 191 -15.70 -4.12 -18.27
CA HIS A 191 -16.56 -3.05 -17.81
C HIS A 191 -18.02 -3.48 -18.00
N TRP A 192 -18.69 -3.73 -16.88
CA TRP A 192 -20.11 -4.08 -16.88
C TRP A 192 -20.95 -2.88 -16.47
N SER A 193 -22.06 -2.67 -17.20
CA SER A 193 -23.06 -1.69 -16.80
C SER A 193 -23.78 -2.12 -15.50
N LEU A 194 -24.48 -1.20 -14.84
CA LEU A 194 -25.30 -1.57 -13.68
C LEU A 194 -26.42 -2.56 -14.05
N GLU A 195 -26.91 -2.52 -15.29
CA GLU A 195 -27.87 -3.50 -15.81
C GLU A 195 -27.23 -4.89 -15.93
N ASP A 196 -26.01 -4.98 -16.45
CA ASP A 196 -25.26 -6.25 -16.51
C ASP A 196 -25.02 -6.81 -15.11
N TRP A 197 -24.62 -5.96 -14.14
CA TRP A 197 -24.44 -6.36 -12.76
C TRP A 197 -25.71 -6.96 -12.16
N GLU A 198 -26.88 -6.34 -12.38
CA GLU A 198 -28.16 -6.85 -11.88
C GLU A 198 -28.51 -8.19 -12.54
N ILE A 199 -28.30 -8.36 -13.86
CA ILE A 199 -28.55 -9.63 -14.56
C ILE A 199 -27.64 -10.72 -14.02
N ILE A 200 -26.35 -10.43 -13.84
CA ILE A 200 -25.36 -11.37 -13.34
C ILE A 200 -25.69 -11.78 -11.90
N LEU A 201 -25.88 -10.82 -11.00
CA LEU A 201 -26.15 -11.10 -9.59
C LEU A 201 -27.45 -11.87 -9.39
N SER A 202 -28.52 -11.50 -10.10
CA SER A 202 -29.80 -12.21 -10.03
C SER A 202 -29.73 -13.62 -10.58
N THR A 203 -29.02 -13.81 -11.70
CA THR A 203 -28.82 -15.14 -12.30
C THR A 203 -28.01 -16.05 -11.39
N LEU A 204 -26.93 -15.53 -10.79
CA LEU A 204 -26.14 -16.26 -9.81
C LEU A 204 -26.97 -16.64 -8.59
N ALA A 205 -27.74 -15.70 -8.03
CA ALA A 205 -28.57 -15.96 -6.85
C ALA A 205 -29.65 -17.04 -7.12
N GLU A 206 -30.18 -17.09 -8.34
CA GLU A 206 -31.18 -18.11 -8.73
C GLU A 206 -30.56 -19.50 -8.92
N LYS A 207 -29.32 -19.56 -9.48
CA LYS A 207 -28.77 -20.83 -9.99
C LYS A 207 -27.65 -21.43 -9.15
N LEU A 208 -27.02 -20.64 -8.28
CA LEU A 208 -26.01 -21.17 -7.36
C LEU A 208 -26.61 -22.13 -6.33
N PRO A 209 -25.85 -23.13 -5.86
CA PRO A 209 -26.30 -24.01 -4.80
C PRO A 209 -26.56 -23.27 -3.48
N GLU A 210 -27.29 -23.90 -2.58
CA GLU A 210 -27.50 -23.38 -1.20
C GLU A 210 -26.14 -23.06 -0.53
N PHE A 211 -26.06 -21.97 0.23
CA PHE A 211 -24.83 -21.44 0.86
C PHE A 211 -23.73 -21.00 -0.10
N HIS A 212 -24.07 -20.78 -1.37
CA HIS A 212 -23.22 -20.07 -2.32
C HIS A 212 -23.87 -18.72 -2.64
N TYR A 213 -23.03 -17.70 -2.87
CA TYR A 213 -23.50 -16.34 -3.02
C TYR A 213 -22.90 -15.67 -4.25
N PRO A 214 -23.64 -14.78 -4.91
CA PRO A 214 -23.16 -14.02 -6.07
C PRO A 214 -21.89 -13.22 -5.82
N MET A 215 -21.86 -12.43 -4.75
CA MET A 215 -20.81 -11.45 -4.52
C MET A 215 -20.43 -11.36 -3.04
N MET A 216 -19.15 -11.02 -2.78
CA MET A 216 -18.67 -10.73 -1.44
C MET A 216 -19.33 -9.50 -0.82
N MET A 217 -19.51 -9.53 0.48
CA MET A 217 -19.76 -8.38 1.35
C MET A 217 -19.35 -8.72 2.77
N TYR A 218 -18.79 -7.78 3.49
CA TYR A 218 -18.37 -7.91 4.88
C TYR A 218 -18.31 -6.55 5.55
N ALA A 219 -18.73 -6.44 6.81
CA ALA A 219 -18.79 -5.19 7.54
C ALA A 219 -18.59 -5.32 9.06
N LYS A 220 -17.86 -6.37 9.52
CA LYS A 220 -17.60 -6.57 10.95
C LYS A 220 -16.54 -5.61 11.51
N ASN A 221 -15.66 -5.10 10.68
CA ASN A 221 -14.58 -4.20 11.05
C ASN A 221 -14.20 -3.27 9.89
N ASN A 222 -13.16 -2.47 10.07
CA ASN A 222 -12.71 -1.47 9.11
C ASN A 222 -11.97 -2.02 7.87
N GLN A 223 -11.81 -3.33 7.71
CA GLN A 223 -11.04 -3.89 6.59
C GLN A 223 -11.73 -3.75 5.23
N GLY A 224 -13.04 -3.67 5.19
CA GLY A 224 -13.84 -3.58 3.96
C GLY A 224 -14.18 -2.16 3.50
N ASP A 225 -13.70 -1.16 4.18
CA ASP A 225 -14.08 0.22 3.97
C ASP A 225 -13.93 0.68 2.51
N THR A 226 -12.76 0.50 1.91
CA THR A 226 -12.51 0.97 0.54
C THR A 226 -13.24 0.18 -0.53
N HIS A 227 -13.45 -1.11 -0.34
CA HIS A 227 -14.26 -1.92 -1.26
C HIS A 227 -15.73 -1.47 -1.24
N THR A 228 -16.27 -1.17 -0.06
CA THR A 228 -17.61 -0.61 0.08
C THR A 228 -17.67 0.82 -0.48
N MET A 229 -16.67 1.67 -0.20
CA MET A 229 -16.60 3.03 -0.73
C MET A 229 -16.58 3.09 -2.26
N VAL A 230 -15.87 2.16 -2.91
CA VAL A 230 -15.91 2.07 -4.39
C VAL A 230 -17.32 1.74 -4.86
N GLN A 231 -18.00 0.79 -4.21
CA GLN A 231 -19.38 0.43 -4.55
C GLN A 231 -20.35 1.62 -4.37
N LEU A 232 -20.15 2.47 -3.36
CA LEU A 232 -20.98 3.68 -3.15
C LEU A 232 -20.89 4.71 -4.28
N ARG A 233 -19.98 4.55 -5.22
CA ARG A 233 -19.92 5.37 -6.44
C ARG A 233 -20.84 4.86 -7.56
N CYS A 234 -21.48 3.72 -7.40
CA CYS A 234 -22.27 3.06 -8.44
C CYS A 234 -23.41 3.93 -9.00
N MET A 235 -23.96 4.85 -8.20
CA MET A 235 -25.02 5.78 -8.61
C MET A 235 -24.51 7.18 -8.95
N GLY A 236 -23.18 7.36 -9.12
CA GLY A 236 -22.59 8.65 -9.50
C GLY A 236 -22.25 9.59 -8.36
N SER A 237 -22.29 9.12 -7.10
CA SER A 237 -21.84 9.93 -5.96
C SER A 237 -20.37 10.31 -6.12
N SER A 238 -20.04 11.60 -5.89
CA SER A 238 -18.65 12.06 -5.80
C SER A 238 -17.94 11.58 -4.55
N PHE A 239 -18.69 11.17 -3.53
CA PHE A 239 -18.25 10.74 -2.21
C PHE A 239 -17.78 11.88 -1.29
N PHE A 240 -17.03 12.83 -1.82
CA PHE A 240 -16.50 13.99 -1.12
C PHE A 240 -16.99 15.31 -1.74
N ASP A 241 -17.07 16.33 -0.91
CA ASP A 241 -17.27 17.70 -1.35
C ASP A 241 -15.94 18.34 -1.83
N GLU A 242 -16.00 19.61 -2.24
CA GLU A 242 -14.84 20.39 -2.68
C GLU A 242 -13.78 20.64 -1.59
N ASN A 243 -14.13 20.43 -0.31
CA ASN A 243 -13.24 20.58 0.84
C ASN A 243 -12.64 19.22 1.28
N GLY A 244 -12.97 18.12 0.60
CA GLY A 244 -12.55 16.77 0.95
C GLY A 244 -13.30 16.16 2.12
N LEU A 245 -14.45 16.71 2.48
CA LEU A 245 -15.35 16.17 3.49
C LEU A 245 -16.35 15.20 2.87
N PHE A 246 -16.75 14.17 3.62
CA PHE A 246 -17.80 13.23 3.21
C PHE A 246 -19.09 13.96 2.87
N ASN A 247 -19.69 13.60 1.75
CA ASN A 247 -20.93 14.17 1.22
C ASN A 247 -21.78 13.07 0.59
N LEU A 248 -22.15 12.06 1.38
CA LEU A 248 -22.98 10.93 0.95
C LEU A 248 -24.48 11.18 1.15
N ASN A 249 -24.86 12.15 1.99
CA ASN A 249 -26.26 12.51 2.19
C ASN A 249 -26.82 13.33 1.01
N THR A 250 -26.64 12.78 -0.19
CA THR A 250 -27.16 13.27 -1.48
C THR A 250 -28.08 12.21 -2.09
N PRO A 251 -28.91 12.54 -3.07
CA PRO A 251 -29.75 11.55 -3.76
C PRO A 251 -28.93 10.37 -4.30
N GLU A 252 -27.76 10.63 -4.88
CA GLU A 252 -26.88 9.63 -5.47
C GLU A 252 -26.22 8.74 -4.39
N GLY A 253 -25.74 9.34 -3.29
CA GLY A 253 -25.14 8.59 -2.18
C GLY A 253 -26.16 7.72 -1.45
N ILE A 254 -27.36 8.25 -1.20
CA ILE A 254 -28.47 7.49 -0.60
C ILE A 254 -28.90 6.35 -1.52
N ALA A 255 -29.00 6.60 -2.83
CA ALA A 255 -29.34 5.56 -3.80
C ALA A 255 -28.27 4.44 -3.85
N ALA A 256 -27.00 4.77 -3.71
CA ALA A 256 -25.91 3.80 -3.65
C ALA A 256 -25.96 2.94 -2.37
N LEU A 257 -26.22 3.54 -1.22
CA LEU A 257 -26.44 2.82 0.04
C LEU A 257 -27.67 1.92 -0.05
N GLN A 258 -28.76 2.40 -0.67
CA GLN A 258 -29.95 1.60 -0.89
C GLN A 258 -29.69 0.42 -1.82
N TRP A 259 -28.88 0.61 -2.87
CA TRP A 259 -28.48 -0.46 -3.77
C TRP A 259 -27.70 -1.57 -3.02
N ILE A 260 -26.80 -1.22 -2.12
CA ILE A 260 -26.10 -2.19 -1.26
C ILE A 260 -27.10 -2.96 -0.38
N LYS A 261 -28.04 -2.25 0.25
CA LYS A 261 -29.08 -2.87 1.09
C LYS A 261 -29.99 -3.79 0.28
N ASP A 262 -30.42 -3.34 -0.90
CA ASP A 262 -31.27 -4.13 -1.80
C ASP A 262 -30.57 -5.43 -2.25
N ASN A 263 -29.25 -5.37 -2.54
CA ASN A 263 -28.47 -6.56 -2.88
C ASN A 263 -28.41 -7.55 -1.72
N TYR A 264 -28.28 -7.07 -0.48
CA TYR A 264 -28.35 -7.94 0.69
C TYR A 264 -29.74 -8.59 0.82
N ASP A 265 -30.82 -7.80 0.71
CA ASP A 265 -32.19 -8.29 0.84
C ASP A 265 -32.58 -9.28 -0.28
N LYS A 266 -31.99 -9.17 -1.47
CA LYS A 266 -32.11 -10.11 -2.59
C LYS A 266 -31.27 -11.38 -2.42
N GLY A 267 -30.43 -11.46 -1.39
CA GLY A 267 -29.54 -12.62 -1.13
C GLY A 267 -28.31 -12.67 -2.05
N TYR A 268 -27.88 -11.52 -2.60
CA TYR A 268 -26.68 -11.45 -3.45
C TYR A 268 -25.37 -11.50 -2.65
N TYR A 269 -25.44 -11.18 -1.36
CA TYR A 269 -24.32 -11.24 -0.41
C TYR A 269 -24.48 -12.44 0.56
N PRO A 270 -23.40 -12.88 1.21
CA PRO A 270 -23.49 -13.90 2.26
C PRO A 270 -24.48 -13.50 3.37
N ASN A 271 -25.21 -14.49 3.85
CA ASN A 271 -26.09 -14.27 5.00
C ASN A 271 -25.28 -13.78 6.20
N HIS A 272 -25.77 -12.78 6.88
CA HIS A 272 -25.11 -12.16 8.03
C HIS A 272 -23.72 -11.57 7.71
N CYS A 273 -23.54 -11.08 6.47
CA CYS A 273 -22.26 -10.48 6.03
C CYS A 273 -21.85 -9.25 6.87
N GLU A 274 -22.78 -8.63 7.59
CA GLU A 274 -22.50 -7.59 8.58
C GLU A 274 -21.59 -8.07 9.72
N ASN A 275 -21.48 -9.39 9.92
CA ASN A 275 -20.64 -10.03 10.93
C ASN A 275 -19.40 -10.75 10.34
N LEU A 276 -19.18 -10.67 9.03
CA LEU A 276 -18.03 -11.27 8.36
C LEU A 276 -16.85 -10.31 8.28
N GLU A 277 -15.64 -10.88 8.31
CA GLU A 277 -14.38 -10.22 7.98
C GLU A 277 -13.92 -10.59 6.57
N ILE A 278 -12.98 -9.83 6.02
CA ILE A 278 -12.42 -10.10 4.69
C ILE A 278 -11.81 -11.52 4.59
N ALA A 279 -11.17 -12.00 5.65
CA ALA A 279 -10.55 -13.33 5.68
C ALA A 279 -11.57 -14.45 5.46
N GLU A 280 -12.77 -14.33 6.05
CA GLU A 280 -13.86 -15.30 5.87
C GLU A 280 -14.38 -15.28 4.42
N CYS A 281 -14.55 -14.10 3.83
CA CYS A 281 -14.92 -13.97 2.42
C CYS A 281 -13.83 -14.51 1.48
N THR A 282 -12.53 -14.33 1.82
CA THR A 282 -11.43 -14.92 1.06
C THR A 282 -11.56 -16.45 1.06
N GLU A 283 -11.77 -17.05 2.23
CA GLU A 283 -11.93 -18.50 2.35
C GLU A 283 -13.15 -18.99 1.56
N MET A 284 -14.29 -18.29 1.64
CA MET A 284 -15.48 -18.62 0.87
C MET A 284 -15.21 -18.58 -0.64
N PHE A 285 -14.49 -17.57 -1.13
CA PHE A 285 -14.14 -17.48 -2.55
C PHE A 285 -13.20 -18.60 -2.99
N MET A 286 -12.16 -18.87 -2.22
CA MET A 286 -11.21 -19.95 -2.50
C MET A 286 -11.88 -21.35 -2.52
N ASN A 287 -12.94 -21.53 -1.72
CA ASN A 287 -13.75 -22.75 -1.68
C ASN A 287 -14.88 -22.77 -2.74
N GLY A 288 -14.98 -21.76 -3.61
CA GLY A 288 -16.01 -21.68 -4.65
C GLY A 288 -17.42 -21.37 -4.12
N GLN A 289 -17.54 -20.82 -2.91
CA GLN A 289 -18.81 -20.41 -2.32
C GLN A 289 -19.21 -18.97 -2.68
N LEU A 290 -18.27 -18.17 -3.19
CA LEU A 290 -18.50 -16.85 -3.77
C LEU A 290 -18.17 -16.88 -5.27
N ALA A 291 -19.05 -16.29 -6.09
CA ALA A 291 -18.78 -16.18 -7.52
C ALA A 291 -17.95 -14.94 -7.87
N ILE A 292 -18.08 -13.86 -7.11
CA ILE A 292 -17.42 -12.57 -7.35
C ILE A 292 -16.70 -12.12 -6.08
N TYR A 293 -15.43 -11.71 -6.21
CA TYR A 293 -14.57 -11.29 -5.11
C TYR A 293 -13.64 -10.13 -5.52
N VAL A 294 -12.98 -9.51 -4.56
CA VAL A 294 -11.95 -8.50 -4.81
C VAL A 294 -10.64 -9.17 -5.26
N TRP A 295 -9.91 -8.48 -6.14
CA TRP A 295 -8.60 -8.92 -6.58
C TRP A 295 -7.63 -7.73 -6.67
N ASN A 296 -6.37 -7.99 -6.36
CA ASN A 296 -5.24 -7.14 -6.67
C ASN A 296 -4.00 -8.00 -6.90
N SER A 297 -2.91 -7.41 -7.40
CA SER A 297 -1.69 -8.15 -7.75
C SER A 297 -1.06 -8.93 -6.57
N ALA A 298 -1.27 -8.51 -5.33
CA ALA A 298 -0.78 -9.25 -4.16
C ALA A 298 -1.57 -10.55 -3.88
N LEU A 299 -2.74 -10.72 -4.49
CA LEU A 299 -3.54 -11.95 -4.38
C LEU A 299 -3.27 -12.94 -5.53
N ALA A 300 -2.50 -12.54 -6.54
CA ALA A 300 -2.31 -13.33 -7.75
C ALA A 300 -1.79 -14.74 -7.44
N THR A 301 -0.72 -14.86 -6.65
CA THR A 301 -0.14 -16.16 -6.28
C THR A 301 -1.09 -17.00 -5.43
N SER A 302 -1.81 -16.41 -4.48
CA SER A 302 -2.75 -17.14 -3.62
C SER A 302 -3.95 -17.67 -4.38
N MET A 303 -4.29 -17.05 -5.51
CA MET A 303 -5.40 -17.44 -6.38
C MET A 303 -4.95 -18.21 -7.63
N GLU A 304 -3.68 -18.61 -7.70
CA GLU A 304 -3.15 -19.39 -8.79
C GLU A 304 -3.92 -20.70 -8.97
N GLY A 305 -4.27 -21.00 -10.22
CA GLY A 305 -5.05 -22.19 -10.57
C GLY A 305 -6.57 -22.02 -10.56
N LEU A 306 -7.08 -20.87 -10.11
CA LEU A 306 -8.48 -20.50 -10.31
C LEU A 306 -8.67 -19.94 -11.73
N ASP A 307 -9.76 -20.33 -12.41
CA ASP A 307 -10.14 -19.79 -13.71
C ASP A 307 -10.90 -18.46 -13.50
N LEU A 308 -10.15 -17.34 -13.46
CA LEU A 308 -10.67 -16.02 -13.13
C LEU A 308 -10.88 -15.14 -14.36
N GLY A 309 -11.93 -14.33 -14.30
CA GLY A 309 -12.11 -13.14 -15.12
C GLY A 309 -12.05 -11.90 -14.24
N TYR A 310 -11.88 -10.71 -14.85
CA TYR A 310 -11.64 -9.47 -14.13
C TYR A 310 -12.55 -8.36 -14.63
N VAL A 311 -12.98 -7.50 -13.71
CA VAL A 311 -13.89 -6.38 -13.99
C VAL A 311 -13.67 -5.29 -12.93
N ASN A 312 -13.98 -4.03 -13.25
CA ASN A 312 -14.04 -2.97 -12.24
C ASN A 312 -15.29 -3.13 -11.35
N PHE A 313 -15.27 -2.52 -10.16
CA PHE A 313 -16.46 -2.42 -9.32
C PHE A 313 -17.60 -1.73 -10.09
N PRO A 314 -18.88 -2.01 -9.77
CA PRO A 314 -19.99 -1.36 -10.41
C PRO A 314 -19.90 0.15 -10.30
N GLY A 315 -20.22 0.85 -11.38
CA GLY A 315 -20.18 2.30 -11.44
C GLY A 315 -21.28 2.88 -12.34
N ALA A 316 -21.61 4.16 -12.11
CA ALA A 316 -22.59 4.89 -12.92
C ALA A 316 -22.12 5.15 -14.38
N THR A 317 -20.90 4.86 -14.69
CA THR A 317 -20.32 4.90 -16.04
C THR A 317 -20.12 3.49 -16.57
N GLU A 318 -19.97 3.35 -17.88
CA GLU A 318 -19.65 2.07 -18.53
C GLU A 318 -18.33 1.42 -18.05
N TYR A 319 -17.50 2.19 -17.37
CA TYR A 319 -16.17 1.74 -16.94
C TYR A 319 -16.11 1.32 -15.47
N GLY A 320 -17.13 1.63 -14.67
CA GLY A 320 -17.08 1.38 -13.23
C GLY A 320 -15.95 2.14 -12.52
N ALA A 321 -15.46 1.60 -11.43
CA ALA A 321 -14.39 2.18 -10.64
C ALA A 321 -13.52 1.12 -9.97
N ASN A 322 -12.34 1.53 -9.51
CA ASN A 322 -11.49 0.74 -8.62
C ASN A 322 -10.84 1.66 -7.57
N SER A 323 -10.30 1.10 -6.50
CA SER A 323 -9.43 1.83 -5.58
C SER A 323 -7.97 1.49 -5.85
N ASN A 324 -7.08 2.46 -5.70
CA ASN A 324 -5.66 2.26 -5.87
C ASN A 324 -4.90 2.72 -4.61
N TRP A 325 -3.99 1.88 -4.15
CA TRP A 325 -3.11 2.15 -3.03
C TRP A 325 -1.68 2.25 -3.51
N ILE A 326 -1.12 3.46 -3.43
CA ILE A 326 0.31 3.65 -3.67
C ILE A 326 1.07 3.29 -2.40
N THR A 327 2.10 2.50 -2.56
CA THR A 327 3.05 2.12 -1.53
C THR A 327 4.43 2.63 -1.92
N GLY A 328 5.15 3.17 -0.96
CA GLY A 328 6.46 3.77 -1.23
C GLY A 328 7.19 4.18 0.05
N PHE A 329 8.16 5.06 -0.10
CA PHE A 329 9.07 5.46 0.96
C PHE A 329 8.73 6.84 1.52
N MET A 330 8.78 6.96 2.84
CA MET A 330 8.61 8.21 3.60
C MET A 330 9.79 8.41 4.53
N ALA A 331 10.34 9.61 4.55
CA ALA A 331 11.43 9.97 5.44
C ALA A 331 10.92 10.87 6.58
N PHE A 332 11.41 10.62 7.80
CA PHE A 332 11.01 11.35 8.99
C PHE A 332 12.06 12.36 9.44
N ASP A 333 11.59 13.48 9.97
CA ASP A 333 12.43 14.46 10.63
C ASP A 333 12.65 14.05 12.08
N ASN A 334 13.84 13.55 12.38
CA ASN A 334 14.27 13.19 13.73
C ASN A 334 15.27 14.22 14.31
N GLY A 335 15.39 15.39 13.71
CA GLY A 335 16.31 16.46 14.14
C GLY A 335 17.79 16.16 13.86
N ASN A 336 18.12 15.15 13.06
CA ASN A 336 19.49 14.80 12.70
C ASN A 336 19.75 14.99 11.20
N GLU A 337 20.31 16.13 10.83
CA GLU A 337 20.58 16.50 9.44
C GLU A 337 21.40 15.44 8.67
N LYS A 338 22.33 14.75 9.34
CA LYS A 338 23.14 13.70 8.68
C LYS A 338 22.33 12.48 8.32
N LYS A 339 21.43 12.06 9.21
CA LYS A 339 20.50 10.96 8.92
C LYS A 339 19.57 11.31 7.78
N ILE A 340 19.00 12.52 7.80
CA ILE A 340 18.16 13.03 6.70
C ILE A 340 18.94 13.02 5.39
N GLU A 341 20.19 13.48 5.38
CA GLU A 341 21.03 13.47 4.18
C GLU A 341 21.29 12.05 3.67
N VAL A 342 21.61 11.10 4.57
CA VAL A 342 21.85 9.70 4.19
C VAL A 342 20.58 9.06 3.62
N VAL A 343 19.42 9.28 4.24
CA VAL A 343 18.14 8.76 3.77
C VAL A 343 17.79 9.32 2.38
N LYS A 344 17.95 10.62 2.17
CA LYS A 344 17.74 11.24 0.86
C LYS A 344 18.70 10.70 -0.20
N ALA A 345 19.98 10.52 0.16
CA ALA A 345 20.97 9.94 -0.75
C ALA A 345 20.63 8.48 -1.11
N PHE A 346 20.17 7.69 -0.14
CA PHE A 346 19.71 6.33 -0.37
C PHE A 346 18.51 6.27 -1.31
N LEU A 347 17.47 7.08 -1.05
CA LEU A 347 16.30 7.14 -1.92
C LEU A 347 16.68 7.55 -3.33
N LYS A 348 17.49 8.62 -3.48
CA LYS A 348 17.95 9.04 -4.80
C LYS A 348 18.68 7.91 -5.53
N TYR A 349 19.60 7.21 -4.86
CA TYR A 349 20.32 6.08 -5.42
C TYR A 349 19.38 4.95 -5.87
N LEU A 350 18.39 4.61 -5.04
CA LEU A 350 17.40 3.58 -5.36
C LEU A 350 16.63 3.92 -6.64
N TYR A 351 16.13 5.16 -6.76
CA TYR A 351 15.33 5.58 -7.90
C TYR A 351 16.13 5.85 -9.18
N GLU A 352 17.42 6.11 -9.06
CA GLU A 352 18.34 6.26 -10.20
C GLU A 352 18.98 4.93 -10.64
N THR A 353 18.68 3.81 -9.95
CA THR A 353 19.22 2.48 -10.26
C THR A 353 18.14 1.58 -10.85
N PRO A 354 18.11 1.35 -12.19
CA PRO A 354 17.05 0.60 -12.86
C PRO A 354 16.81 -0.80 -12.29
N GLU A 355 17.88 -1.53 -11.95
CA GLU A 355 17.80 -2.88 -11.41
C GLU A 355 17.18 -2.91 -10.00
N LEU A 356 17.27 -1.82 -9.24
CA LEU A 356 16.62 -1.68 -7.94
C LEU A 356 15.16 -1.23 -8.11
N MET A 357 14.88 -0.41 -9.11
CA MET A 357 13.50 -0.04 -9.45
C MET A 357 12.71 -1.24 -9.97
N ASP A 358 13.34 -2.21 -10.64
CA ASP A 358 12.70 -3.45 -11.06
C ASP A 358 12.14 -4.27 -9.86
N LEU A 359 12.64 -4.05 -8.63
CA LEU A 359 12.08 -4.69 -7.43
C LEU A 359 10.66 -4.20 -7.09
N SER A 360 10.18 -3.11 -7.71
CA SER A 360 8.78 -2.67 -7.62
C SER A 360 7.80 -3.65 -8.28
N THR A 361 8.28 -4.64 -9.02
CA THR A 361 7.49 -5.76 -9.56
C THR A 361 6.96 -6.72 -8.49
N GLY A 362 7.18 -6.45 -7.21
CA GLY A 362 6.46 -7.04 -6.08
C GLY A 362 5.01 -6.56 -5.93
N GLY A 363 4.58 -5.63 -6.76
CA GLY A 363 3.23 -5.12 -6.96
C GLY A 363 3.10 -4.59 -8.39
N GLN A 364 2.10 -3.76 -8.68
CA GLN A 364 2.04 -3.03 -9.94
C GLN A 364 3.01 -1.84 -9.86
N PRO A 365 4.13 -1.82 -10.61
CA PRO A 365 5.09 -0.72 -10.55
C PRO A 365 4.46 0.63 -10.81
N CYS A 366 4.78 1.63 -10.02
CA CYS A 366 4.39 3.01 -10.32
C CYS A 366 5.24 3.64 -11.43
N SER A 367 6.47 3.13 -11.63
CA SER A 367 7.38 3.57 -12.68
C SER A 367 6.90 3.11 -14.06
N ILE A 368 6.80 4.05 -15.00
CA ILE A 368 6.42 3.79 -16.40
C ILE A 368 7.45 2.88 -17.06
N SER A 369 8.72 3.17 -16.89
CA SER A 369 9.81 2.41 -17.50
C SER A 369 9.92 0.97 -16.97
N VAL A 370 9.61 0.73 -15.70
CA VAL A 370 9.54 -0.63 -15.13
C VAL A 370 8.31 -1.37 -15.68
N ASN A 371 7.16 -0.71 -15.74
CA ASN A 371 5.96 -1.30 -16.35
C ASN A 371 6.21 -1.73 -17.80
N GLU A 372 6.83 -0.88 -18.61
CA GLU A 372 7.17 -1.21 -20.00
C GLU A 372 8.10 -2.44 -20.11
N ARG A 373 9.07 -2.58 -19.20
CA ARG A 373 10.00 -3.71 -19.22
C ARG A 373 9.39 -5.03 -18.75
N TRP A 374 8.42 -4.97 -17.86
CA TRP A 374 7.91 -6.16 -17.15
C TRP A 374 6.45 -6.48 -17.42
N ALA A 375 5.72 -5.65 -18.17
CA ALA A 375 4.28 -5.77 -18.40
C ALA A 375 3.83 -7.17 -18.83
N ASP A 376 4.57 -7.83 -19.70
CA ASP A 376 4.25 -9.17 -20.21
C ASP A 376 4.43 -10.28 -19.16
N LYS A 377 5.05 -9.98 -18.02
CA LYS A 377 5.32 -10.95 -16.95
C LYS A 377 4.53 -10.65 -15.68
N LEU A 378 3.99 -9.45 -15.57
CA LEU A 378 3.17 -9.05 -14.43
C LEU A 378 1.74 -9.54 -14.61
N PRO A 379 1.09 -10.08 -13.56
CA PRO A 379 -0.33 -10.42 -13.60
C PRO A 379 -1.16 -9.20 -14.01
N LEU A 380 -1.87 -9.28 -15.13
CA LEU A 380 -2.65 -8.16 -15.69
C LEU A 380 -1.86 -6.84 -15.89
N GLY A 381 -0.54 -6.89 -16.04
CA GLY A 381 0.31 -5.68 -15.96
C GLY A 381 -0.09 -4.57 -16.90
N GLN A 382 -0.35 -4.85 -18.20
CA GLN A 382 -0.79 -3.86 -19.17
C GLN A 382 -2.22 -3.36 -18.89
N GLU A 383 -3.11 -4.27 -18.48
CA GLU A 383 -4.50 -3.94 -18.16
C GLU A 383 -4.60 -3.04 -16.93
N LEU A 384 -3.85 -3.34 -15.87
CA LEU A 384 -3.81 -2.52 -14.65
C LEU A 384 -3.23 -1.12 -14.92
N ALA A 385 -2.18 -1.02 -15.74
CA ALA A 385 -1.63 0.26 -16.15
C ALA A 385 -2.65 1.11 -16.94
N ALA A 386 -3.37 0.49 -17.88
CA ALA A 386 -4.44 1.16 -18.64
C ALA A 386 -5.66 1.51 -17.78
N ASN A 387 -5.89 0.75 -16.69
CA ASN A 387 -7.03 0.89 -15.78
C ASN A 387 -6.83 1.96 -14.68
N GLU A 388 -5.60 2.48 -14.49
CA GLU A 388 -5.29 3.49 -13.45
C GLU A 388 -6.21 4.72 -13.54
N LYS A 389 -6.61 5.12 -14.73
CA LYS A 389 -7.52 6.26 -14.96
C LYS A 389 -8.91 6.11 -14.33
N TYR A 390 -9.30 4.91 -13.93
CA TYR A 390 -10.56 4.62 -13.23
C TYR A 390 -10.37 4.47 -11.73
N ALA A 391 -9.14 4.62 -11.25
CA ALA A 391 -8.82 4.49 -9.84
C ALA A 391 -9.35 5.70 -9.04
N VAL A 392 -9.95 5.40 -7.89
CA VAL A 392 -10.46 6.40 -6.95
C VAL A 392 -9.53 6.46 -5.76
N ASN A 393 -9.12 7.66 -5.39
CA ASN A 393 -8.39 7.91 -4.17
C ASN A 393 -9.34 8.38 -3.07
N PHE A 394 -9.54 7.54 -2.06
CA PHE A 394 -10.40 7.85 -0.91
C PHE A 394 -9.66 8.52 0.25
N THR A 395 -8.34 8.51 0.22
CA THR A 395 -7.53 9.04 1.33
C THR A 395 -6.98 10.43 1.06
N ALA A 396 -7.21 10.99 -0.13
CA ALA A 396 -6.62 12.22 -0.60
C ALA A 396 -6.74 13.34 0.44
N ASN A 397 -5.61 13.78 0.97
CA ASN A 397 -5.51 14.90 1.91
C ASN A 397 -6.30 14.74 3.23
N ASN A 398 -6.69 13.50 3.59
CA ASN A 398 -7.38 13.25 4.83
C ASN A 398 -6.37 13.07 5.99
N PRO A 399 -6.35 14.00 6.96
CA PRO A 399 -5.37 13.95 8.06
C PRO A 399 -5.63 12.82 9.07
N ASN A 400 -6.81 12.21 9.06
CA ASN A 400 -7.19 11.17 10.01
C ASN A 400 -7.92 10.01 9.33
N TRP A 401 -7.29 9.40 8.34
CA TRP A 401 -7.90 8.27 7.64
C TRP A 401 -8.20 7.09 8.58
N ALA A 402 -7.34 6.83 9.56
CA ALA A 402 -7.59 5.78 10.57
C ALA A 402 -8.89 6.04 11.35
N GLY A 403 -9.13 7.29 11.78
CA GLY A 403 -10.36 7.68 12.45
C GLY A 403 -11.59 7.58 11.53
N VAL A 404 -11.44 7.97 10.26
CA VAL A 404 -12.52 7.81 9.25
C VAL A 404 -12.88 6.34 9.08
N ARG A 405 -11.91 5.44 8.96
CA ARG A 405 -12.17 4.01 8.86
C ARG A 405 -12.97 3.47 10.04
N GLN A 406 -12.65 3.93 11.26
CA GLN A 406 -13.38 3.53 12.47
C GLN A 406 -14.81 4.10 12.51
N ALA A 407 -15.05 5.26 11.94
CA ALA A 407 -16.35 5.88 11.87
C ALA A 407 -17.24 5.28 10.75
N PHE A 408 -16.64 4.81 9.67
CA PHE A 408 -17.33 4.37 8.46
C PHE A 408 -18.05 3.01 8.62
N TRP A 409 -17.33 1.98 9.03
CA TRP A 409 -17.86 0.61 9.00
C TRP A 409 -19.09 0.36 9.88
N PRO A 410 -19.30 1.02 11.05
CA PRO A 410 -20.47 0.77 11.87
C PRO A 410 -21.79 1.14 11.19
N HIS A 411 -21.80 2.19 10.34
CA HIS A 411 -22.98 2.57 9.58
C HIS A 411 -23.29 1.56 8.48
N ILE A 412 -22.28 1.02 7.82
CA ILE A 412 -22.50 -0.05 6.82
C ILE A 412 -23.02 -1.31 7.51
N GLN A 413 -22.47 -1.67 8.67
CA GLN A 413 -22.95 -2.83 9.46
C GLN A 413 -24.42 -2.66 9.84
N LYS A 414 -24.80 -1.52 10.39
CA LYS A 414 -26.19 -1.24 10.79
C LYS A 414 -27.15 -1.18 9.59
N LEU A 415 -26.71 -0.63 8.46
CA LEU A 415 -27.48 -0.62 7.22
C LEU A 415 -27.80 -2.05 6.78
N LEU A 416 -26.80 -2.94 6.73
CA LEU A 416 -26.98 -4.35 6.36
C LEU A 416 -27.88 -5.07 7.38
N ALA A 417 -27.69 -4.84 8.68
CA ALA A 417 -28.52 -5.40 9.75
C ALA A 417 -29.98 -4.86 9.74
N GLY A 418 -30.26 -3.78 8.98
CA GLY A 418 -31.57 -3.13 8.95
C GLY A 418 -31.85 -2.25 10.17
N GLU A 419 -30.81 -1.86 10.90
CA GLU A 419 -30.88 -0.95 12.05
C GLU A 419 -30.84 0.52 11.63
N GLU A 420 -30.28 0.82 10.45
CA GLU A 420 -30.31 2.13 9.81
C GLU A 420 -30.90 2.00 8.40
N THR A 421 -31.68 2.99 7.99
CA THR A 421 -32.09 3.17 6.60
C THR A 421 -30.93 3.75 5.80
N ALA A 422 -30.97 3.68 4.47
CA ALA A 422 -29.95 4.29 3.60
C ALA A 422 -29.79 5.81 3.86
N GLN A 423 -30.88 6.50 4.15
CA GLN A 423 -30.89 7.92 4.51
C GLN A 423 -30.20 8.20 5.85
N GLU A 424 -30.46 7.37 6.87
CA GLU A 424 -29.84 7.49 8.19
C GLU A 424 -28.35 7.15 8.13
N ALA A 425 -27.99 6.10 7.40
CA ALA A 425 -26.60 5.72 7.18
C ALA A 425 -25.81 6.83 6.44
N ALA A 426 -26.40 7.43 5.39
CA ALA A 426 -25.75 8.54 4.67
C ALA A 426 -25.50 9.75 5.59
N ALA A 427 -26.50 10.15 6.38
CA ALA A 427 -26.37 11.25 7.32
C ALA A 427 -25.34 10.94 8.44
N GLY A 428 -25.35 9.71 8.96
CA GLY A 428 -24.42 9.25 9.98
C GLY A 428 -22.97 9.19 9.46
N LEU A 429 -22.75 8.69 8.24
CA LEU A 429 -21.46 8.66 7.59
C LEU A 429 -20.89 10.08 7.42
N ASP A 430 -21.68 11.01 6.90
CA ASP A 430 -21.25 12.41 6.77
C ASP A 430 -20.89 13.02 8.13
N GLN A 431 -21.73 12.79 9.15
CA GLN A 431 -21.49 13.33 10.48
C GLN A 431 -20.22 12.77 11.12
N ASP A 432 -20.10 11.44 11.21
CA ASP A 432 -19.08 10.79 12.04
C ASP A 432 -17.72 10.74 11.35
N CYS A 433 -17.69 10.51 10.01
CA CYS A 433 -16.45 10.59 9.24
C CYS A 433 -15.92 12.03 9.19
N ASN A 434 -16.78 13.04 9.01
CA ASN A 434 -16.34 14.44 9.03
C ASN A 434 -15.88 14.88 10.41
N ALA A 435 -16.51 14.39 11.50
CA ALA A 435 -16.01 14.63 12.84
C ALA A 435 -14.61 14.06 13.04
N ALA A 436 -14.33 12.86 12.51
CA ALA A 436 -12.99 12.27 12.55
C ALA A 436 -11.97 13.10 11.74
N ILE A 437 -12.32 13.55 10.54
CA ILE A 437 -11.45 14.41 9.71
C ILE A 437 -11.12 15.71 10.43
N LEU A 438 -12.12 16.37 11.01
CA LEU A 438 -11.99 17.68 11.63
C LEU A 438 -11.38 17.64 13.04
N SER A 439 -11.27 16.46 13.65
CA SER A 439 -10.68 16.31 15.00
C SER A 439 -9.18 16.55 15.05
N VAL A 440 -8.49 16.51 13.91
CA VAL A 440 -7.04 16.65 13.83
C VAL A 440 -6.67 18.10 13.49
N THR A 441 -5.81 18.70 14.32
CA THR A 441 -5.24 20.02 14.05
C THR A 441 -4.19 19.89 12.95
N ARG A 442 -4.40 20.56 11.82
CA ARG A 442 -3.48 20.54 10.68
C ARG A 442 -2.20 21.32 11.02
N THR A 443 -1.10 20.61 11.11
CA THR A 443 0.24 21.22 11.25
C THR A 443 1.05 20.85 10.02
N LEU A 444 1.09 21.72 9.01
CA LEU A 444 1.97 21.54 7.86
C LEU A 444 3.25 22.34 8.09
N HIS A 445 4.41 21.74 7.85
CA HIS A 445 5.64 22.52 7.70
C HIS A 445 5.54 23.37 6.42
N GLU A 446 5.65 24.70 6.56
CA GLU A 446 5.71 25.64 5.46
C GLU A 446 6.99 25.49 4.62
#